data_6d16cbb5aa566c1a7d8e225ececf5506
#
_entry.id   6d16cbb5aa566c1a7d8e225ececf5506
#
_cell.length_a   1.000
_cell.length_b   1.000
_cell.length_c   1.000
_cell.angle_alpha   90.00
_cell.angle_beta   90.00
_cell.angle_gamma   90.00
#
_symmetry.space_group_name_H-M   'P 1'
#
loop_
_entity.id
_entity.type
_entity.pdbx_description
1 polymer ?
#
loop_
_entity_poly.entity_id
_entity_poly.type
_entity_poly.pdbx_seq_one_letter_code
_entity_poly.pdbx_strand_id
1 'polypeptide(L)'
;VLTNTFVDLLNFKHKSCIFNNSIEEEIPYKYINLYVKIADKCNARCKFCEYHDKDVNFIFYFDKFTHIIKTLEHEDIHIHKVSFTGGEPTLNLYDLRKCLEFLKSLKFPPFTVVNSNGLSLKPLIDDENLDNISLSRHTVSDKEQFELSGTKSIPRAIELMAYGGVAKIHLTCNLIKGYVDSSEKIIEYLEFAASLGIYDVGFVSLMQINKFCEQYHIDFDDIIFKDQRIVCNKEWSYKDVCKCKNFLYLPEKGNKVIKFYSRYRCKNEVESRSNYIFDGKYLRSNFGGSILY
;
A
#
# COMPACT_ATOMS: atom_id res chain seq x y z
N VAL A 1 -18.26 -18.68 -12.92
CA VAL A 1 -17.18 -19.31 -13.69
C VAL A 1 -16.22 -18.20 -14.05
N LEU A 2 -14.94 -18.34 -13.64
CA LEU A 2 -13.87 -17.43 -14.03
C LEU A 2 -13.70 -17.50 -15.55
N THR A 3 -13.40 -16.37 -16.18
CA THR A 3 -13.14 -16.36 -17.62
C THR A 3 -11.89 -17.17 -17.92
N ASN A 4 -11.85 -17.87 -19.08
CA ASN A 4 -10.66 -18.61 -19.53
C ASN A 4 -9.41 -17.72 -19.52
N THR A 5 -9.55 -16.43 -19.87
CA THR A 5 -8.49 -15.42 -19.81
C THR A 5 -7.89 -15.26 -18.42
N PHE A 6 -8.71 -15.36 -17.36
CA PHE A 6 -8.21 -15.26 -15.99
C PHE A 6 -7.44 -16.52 -15.59
N VAL A 7 -7.96 -17.69 -15.92
CA VAL A 7 -7.27 -18.97 -15.69
C VAL A 7 -5.95 -19.03 -16.45
N ASP A 8 -5.93 -18.57 -17.70
CA ASP A 8 -4.71 -18.48 -18.52
C ASP A 8 -3.68 -17.52 -17.93
N LEU A 9 -4.09 -16.37 -17.42
CA LEU A 9 -3.21 -15.42 -16.74
C LEU A 9 -2.57 -16.00 -15.47
N LEU A 10 -3.28 -16.89 -14.77
CA LEU A 10 -2.78 -17.55 -13.56
C LEU A 10 -1.79 -18.71 -13.88
N ASN A 11 -1.85 -19.28 -15.08
CA ASN A 11 -0.98 -20.37 -15.49
C ASN A 11 0.43 -19.94 -15.94
N PHE A 12 0.70 -18.65 -16.01
CA PHE A 12 2.04 -18.16 -16.33
C PHE A 12 2.98 -18.22 -15.11
N LYS A 13 4.20 -18.73 -15.30
CA LYS A 13 5.29 -18.64 -14.29
C LYS A 13 5.60 -17.17 -14.04
N HIS A 14 5.36 -16.69 -12.82
CA HIS A 14 5.57 -15.30 -12.47
C HIS A 14 6.88 -15.09 -11.75
N LYS A 15 7.73 -14.21 -12.29
CA LYS A 15 8.73 -13.53 -11.50
C LYS A 15 8.02 -12.39 -10.77
N SER A 16 7.78 -12.54 -9.47
CA SER A 16 7.05 -11.54 -8.68
C SER A 16 8.01 -10.51 -8.10
N CYS A 17 7.52 -9.26 -8.02
CA CYS A 17 8.19 -8.21 -7.27
C CYS A 17 8.27 -8.62 -5.78
N ILE A 18 9.36 -8.24 -5.11
CA ILE A 18 9.64 -8.42 -3.68
C ILE A 18 8.46 -8.08 -2.76
N PHE A 19 7.60 -7.12 -3.15
CA PHE A 19 6.38 -6.75 -2.41
C PHE A 19 5.18 -7.65 -2.72
N ASN A 20 5.32 -8.55 -3.68
CA ASN A 20 4.30 -9.52 -4.05
C ASN A 20 4.69 -10.94 -3.64
N ASN A 21 5.53 -11.09 -2.62
CA ASN A 21 6.15 -12.31 -2.12
C ASN A 21 7.22 -12.90 -3.01
N SER A 22 8.40 -12.65 -2.58
CA SER A 22 9.58 -13.35 -3.00
C SER A 22 9.77 -14.62 -2.18
N ILE A 23 9.14 -15.68 -2.58
CA ILE A 23 9.68 -16.98 -2.27
C ILE A 23 10.24 -17.47 -3.60
N GLU A 24 11.56 -17.67 -3.67
CA GLU A 24 12.26 -18.23 -4.83
C GLU A 24 11.91 -19.70 -5.09
N GLU A 25 11.16 -20.31 -4.21
CA GLU A 25 10.67 -21.66 -4.42
C GLU A 25 9.62 -21.65 -5.52
N GLU A 26 9.69 -22.59 -6.44
CA GLU A 26 8.61 -22.93 -7.35
C GLU A 26 7.39 -23.28 -6.49
N ILE A 27 6.64 -22.26 -6.09
CA ILE A 27 5.43 -22.46 -5.30
C ILE A 27 4.42 -23.07 -6.28
N PRO A 28 3.98 -24.32 -6.06
CA PRO A 28 3.02 -24.99 -6.91
C PRO A 28 1.63 -24.35 -6.83
N TYR A 29 1.46 -23.28 -6.04
CA TYR A 29 0.19 -22.64 -5.75
C TYR A 29 0.07 -21.30 -6.44
N LYS A 30 -1.13 -21.00 -6.90
CA LYS A 30 -1.49 -19.74 -7.54
C LYS A 30 -1.75 -18.71 -6.45
N TYR A 31 -0.77 -17.87 -6.12
CA TYR A 31 -0.93 -16.77 -5.18
C TYR A 31 -1.19 -15.45 -5.88
N ILE A 32 -2.19 -14.72 -5.40
CA ILE A 32 -2.52 -13.38 -5.90
C ILE A 32 -2.57 -12.37 -4.76
N ASN A 33 -2.35 -11.10 -5.10
CA ASN A 33 -2.70 -9.96 -4.25
C ASN A 33 -3.97 -9.30 -4.80
N LEU A 34 -4.86 -8.94 -3.89
CA LEU A 34 -6.11 -8.29 -4.23
C LEU A 34 -6.15 -6.88 -3.65
N TYR A 35 -6.28 -5.88 -4.50
CA TYR A 35 -6.68 -4.55 -4.08
C TYR A 35 -8.20 -4.47 -4.08
N VAL A 36 -8.78 -3.89 -3.04
CA VAL A 36 -10.22 -3.74 -2.89
C VAL A 36 -10.56 -2.27 -2.76
N LYS A 37 -11.24 -1.71 -3.76
CA LYS A 37 -11.79 -0.38 -3.68
C LYS A 37 -13.06 -0.43 -2.83
N ILE A 38 -12.96 0.04 -1.59
CA ILE A 38 -14.05 -0.02 -0.61
C ILE A 38 -14.84 1.30 -0.54
N ALA A 39 -14.24 2.40 -0.95
CA ALA A 39 -14.85 3.72 -1.00
C ALA A 39 -14.35 4.50 -2.22
N ASP A 40 -15.20 5.37 -2.78
CA ASP A 40 -14.81 6.29 -3.86
C ASP A 40 -14.66 7.73 -3.38
N LYS A 41 -15.28 8.07 -2.25
CA LYS A 41 -15.13 9.37 -1.60
C LYS A 41 -13.82 9.46 -0.82
N CYS A 42 -13.25 10.67 -0.78
CA CYS A 42 -12.11 10.99 0.06
C CYS A 42 -12.34 12.34 0.75
N ASN A 43 -11.91 12.48 2.01
CA ASN A 43 -11.90 13.75 2.73
C ASN A 43 -10.72 14.65 2.34
N ALA A 44 -9.75 14.11 1.58
CA ALA A 44 -8.54 14.80 1.11
C ALA A 44 -8.59 15.08 -0.40
N ARG A 45 -7.78 16.06 -0.84
CA ARG A 45 -7.59 16.45 -2.24
C ARG A 45 -6.11 16.51 -2.56
N CYS A 46 -5.43 15.37 -2.36
CA CYS A 46 -3.97 15.30 -2.50
C CYS A 46 -3.54 15.67 -3.92
N LYS A 47 -2.55 16.57 -4.05
CA LYS A 47 -2.07 17.08 -5.35
C LYS A 47 -1.58 15.97 -6.30
N PHE A 48 -1.14 14.84 -5.76
CA PHE A 48 -0.61 13.68 -6.48
C PHE A 48 -1.64 12.56 -6.71
N CYS A 49 -2.91 12.78 -6.40
CA CYS A 49 -3.96 11.76 -6.49
C CYS A 49 -4.98 12.12 -7.57
N GLU A 50 -5.57 11.12 -8.21
CA GLU A 50 -6.66 11.30 -9.17
C GLU A 50 -8.06 11.07 -8.57
N TYR A 51 -8.14 10.65 -7.30
CA TYR A 51 -9.40 10.29 -6.66
C TYR A 51 -10.19 11.49 -6.12
N HIS A 52 -9.98 12.69 -6.70
CA HIS A 52 -10.81 13.85 -6.38
C HIS A 52 -12.12 13.77 -7.15
N ASP A 53 -13.21 14.08 -6.47
CA ASP A 53 -14.54 14.29 -7.06
C ASP A 53 -15.13 13.07 -7.81
N LYS A 54 -14.66 11.85 -7.54
CA LYS A 54 -15.22 10.65 -8.12
C LYS A 54 -16.48 10.20 -7.41
N ASP A 55 -17.25 9.45 -8.10
CA ASP A 55 -18.67 9.11 -8.02
C ASP A 55 -19.29 9.11 -6.60
N VAL A 56 -20.23 10.05 -6.39
CA VAL A 56 -21.04 10.12 -5.16
C VAL A 56 -21.96 8.90 -5.00
N ASN A 57 -22.14 8.10 -6.04
CA ASN A 57 -23.05 6.96 -6.10
C ASN A 57 -22.32 5.61 -6.02
N PHE A 58 -21.04 5.60 -5.60
CA PHE A 58 -20.32 4.36 -5.43
C PHE A 58 -21.02 3.42 -4.44
N ILE A 59 -21.31 2.20 -4.89
CA ILE A 59 -21.89 1.13 -4.08
C ILE A 59 -20.88 -0.01 -4.04
N PHE A 60 -20.58 -0.46 -2.84
CA PHE A 60 -19.78 -1.67 -2.64
C PHE A 60 -20.71 -2.90 -2.60
N TYR A 61 -20.47 -3.84 -3.49
CA TYR A 61 -21.26 -5.08 -3.60
C TYR A 61 -20.59 -6.20 -2.80
N PHE A 62 -20.88 -6.27 -1.50
CA PHE A 62 -20.30 -7.26 -0.59
C PHE A 62 -20.56 -8.71 -1.04
N ASP A 63 -21.77 -9.03 -1.51
CA ASP A 63 -22.12 -10.38 -1.97
C ASP A 63 -21.26 -10.80 -3.19
N LYS A 64 -20.98 -9.87 -4.09
CA LYS A 64 -20.08 -10.13 -5.22
C LYS A 64 -18.64 -10.32 -4.76
N PHE A 65 -18.18 -9.51 -3.81
CA PHE A 65 -16.86 -9.66 -3.21
C PHE A 65 -16.69 -11.04 -2.61
N THR A 66 -17.61 -11.47 -1.74
CA THR A 66 -17.54 -12.77 -1.08
C THR A 66 -17.65 -13.92 -2.07
N HIS A 67 -18.48 -13.78 -3.10
CA HIS A 67 -18.64 -14.79 -4.15
C HIS A 67 -17.34 -14.95 -4.95
N ILE A 68 -16.68 -13.86 -5.35
CA ILE A 68 -15.39 -13.90 -6.04
C ILE A 68 -14.33 -14.59 -5.19
N ILE A 69 -14.21 -14.23 -3.91
CA ILE A 69 -13.23 -14.85 -2.99
C ILE A 69 -13.45 -16.36 -2.88
N LYS A 70 -14.70 -16.80 -2.67
CA LYS A 70 -15.05 -18.22 -2.60
C LYS A 70 -14.78 -18.95 -3.90
N THR A 71 -15.01 -18.31 -5.04
CA THR A 71 -14.69 -18.88 -6.36
C THR A 71 -13.18 -19.07 -6.52
N LEU A 72 -12.37 -18.10 -6.09
CA LEU A 72 -10.91 -18.21 -6.11
C LEU A 72 -10.43 -19.38 -5.23
N GLU A 73 -10.96 -19.51 -4.00
CA GLU A 73 -10.64 -20.65 -3.13
C GLU A 73 -11.02 -22.01 -3.78
N HIS A 74 -12.19 -22.08 -4.41
CA HIS A 74 -12.65 -23.30 -5.09
C HIS A 74 -11.73 -23.70 -6.26
N GLU A 75 -11.15 -22.73 -6.95
CA GLU A 75 -10.20 -22.91 -8.06
C GLU A 75 -8.74 -23.09 -7.57
N ASP A 76 -8.55 -23.29 -6.25
CA ASP A 76 -7.23 -23.42 -5.61
C ASP A 76 -6.31 -22.22 -5.84
N ILE A 77 -6.91 -21.01 -5.87
CA ILE A 77 -6.21 -19.76 -6.00
C ILE A 77 -6.17 -19.08 -4.63
N HIS A 78 -4.98 -18.97 -4.07
CA HIS A 78 -4.80 -18.38 -2.75
C HIS A 78 -4.56 -16.87 -2.82
N ILE A 79 -5.26 -16.13 -1.97
CA ILE A 79 -5.03 -14.71 -1.82
C ILE A 79 -4.00 -14.52 -0.70
N HIS A 80 -2.82 -14.01 -1.06
CA HIS A 80 -1.78 -13.74 -0.08
C HIS A 80 -2.08 -12.47 0.72
N LYS A 81 -2.47 -11.42 0.01
CA LYS A 81 -2.72 -10.12 0.62
C LYS A 81 -3.95 -9.45 0.04
N VAL A 82 -4.77 -8.88 0.91
CA VAL A 82 -5.86 -7.98 0.55
C VAL A 82 -5.52 -6.57 1.01
N SER A 83 -5.51 -5.61 0.08
CA SER A 83 -5.22 -4.20 0.37
C SER A 83 -6.46 -3.36 0.10
N PHE A 84 -7.13 -2.91 1.14
CA PHE A 84 -8.26 -2.00 1.02
C PHE A 84 -7.78 -0.58 0.67
N THR A 85 -8.39 0.00 -0.34
CA THR A 85 -8.03 1.28 -0.94
C THR A 85 -9.26 1.96 -1.54
N GLY A 86 -9.06 2.94 -2.41
CA GLY A 86 -10.08 3.72 -3.08
C GLY A 86 -9.85 5.21 -2.83
N GLY A 87 -10.88 5.95 -2.43
CA GLY A 87 -10.72 7.26 -1.83
C GLY A 87 -10.12 7.14 -0.43
N GLU A 88 -10.91 7.35 0.62
CA GLU A 88 -10.50 7.04 2.00
C GLU A 88 -11.34 5.87 2.53
N PRO A 89 -10.74 4.69 2.78
CA PRO A 89 -11.47 3.50 3.21
C PRO A 89 -12.28 3.68 4.51
N THR A 90 -11.80 4.53 5.41
CA THR A 90 -12.49 4.79 6.69
C THR A 90 -13.80 5.56 6.54
N LEU A 91 -14.12 6.06 5.36
CA LEU A 91 -15.45 6.62 5.05
C LEU A 91 -16.50 5.53 4.81
N ASN A 92 -16.09 4.27 4.67
CA ASN A 92 -16.99 3.11 4.58
C ASN A 92 -16.58 2.00 5.55
N LEU A 93 -16.54 2.35 6.84
CA LEU A 93 -16.15 1.40 7.91
C LEU A 93 -17.08 0.20 8.01
N TYR A 94 -18.36 0.35 7.65
CA TYR A 94 -19.33 -0.73 7.71
C TYR A 94 -18.94 -1.90 6.78
N ASP A 95 -18.77 -1.63 5.49
CA ASP A 95 -18.39 -2.68 4.54
C ASP A 95 -16.94 -3.15 4.76
N LEU A 96 -16.06 -2.23 5.17
CA LEU A 96 -14.67 -2.59 5.50
C LEU A 96 -14.63 -3.67 6.59
N ARG A 97 -15.32 -3.49 7.70
CA ARG A 97 -15.36 -4.46 8.80
C ARG A 97 -15.99 -5.79 8.37
N LYS A 98 -17.08 -5.75 7.63
CA LYS A 98 -17.69 -6.98 7.06
C LYS A 98 -16.70 -7.76 6.20
N CYS A 99 -15.93 -7.05 5.38
CA CYS A 99 -14.89 -7.69 4.55
C CYS A 99 -13.78 -8.29 5.41
N LEU A 100 -13.30 -7.58 6.44
CA LEU A 100 -12.26 -8.07 7.34
C LEU A 100 -12.70 -9.32 8.10
N GLU A 101 -13.89 -9.31 8.68
CA GLU A 101 -14.49 -10.45 9.36
C GLU A 101 -14.63 -11.66 8.41
N PHE A 102 -15.15 -11.43 7.21
CA PHE A 102 -15.28 -12.49 6.21
C PHE A 102 -13.90 -13.07 5.80
N LEU A 103 -12.91 -12.23 5.51
CA LEU A 103 -11.58 -12.69 5.12
C LEU A 103 -10.89 -13.49 6.24
N LYS A 104 -11.10 -13.10 7.50
CA LYS A 104 -10.57 -13.81 8.66
C LYS A 104 -11.21 -15.18 8.87
N SER A 105 -12.46 -15.37 8.39
CA SER A 105 -13.19 -16.64 8.47
C SER A 105 -12.79 -17.67 7.40
N LEU A 106 -11.96 -17.30 6.43
CA LEU A 106 -11.52 -18.21 5.36
C LEU A 106 -10.60 -19.30 5.90
N LYS A 107 -10.52 -20.42 5.19
CA LYS A 107 -9.59 -21.51 5.52
C LYS A 107 -8.12 -21.06 5.52
N PHE A 108 -7.78 -20.16 4.58
CA PHE A 108 -6.46 -19.53 4.46
C PHE A 108 -6.64 -18.01 4.47
N PRO A 109 -6.72 -17.39 5.66
CA PRO A 109 -6.92 -15.95 5.77
C PRO A 109 -5.77 -15.18 5.12
N PRO A 110 -6.04 -14.23 4.20
CA PRO A 110 -5.01 -13.39 3.62
C PRO A 110 -4.49 -12.37 4.64
N PHE A 111 -3.27 -11.87 4.43
CA PHE A 111 -2.78 -10.70 5.15
C PHE A 111 -3.57 -9.45 4.73
N THR A 112 -4.17 -8.74 5.67
CA THR A 112 -5.06 -7.61 5.42
C THR A 112 -4.36 -6.27 5.66
N VAL A 113 -4.51 -5.35 4.72
CA VAL A 113 -3.94 -4.00 4.80
C VAL A 113 -5.02 -2.95 4.47
N VAL A 114 -5.06 -1.87 5.23
CA VAL A 114 -5.84 -0.67 4.89
C VAL A 114 -4.89 0.47 4.57
N ASN A 115 -5.01 1.04 3.35
CA ASN A 115 -4.29 2.25 2.97
C ASN A 115 -5.14 3.46 3.34
N SER A 116 -4.71 4.25 4.30
CA SER A 116 -5.50 5.37 4.85
C SER A 116 -4.67 6.65 4.97
N ASN A 117 -5.33 7.78 4.83
CA ASN A 117 -4.76 9.09 5.14
C ASN A 117 -4.81 9.42 6.65
N GLY A 118 -5.39 8.52 7.46
CA GLY A 118 -5.46 8.65 8.92
C GLY A 118 -6.70 9.36 9.45
N LEU A 119 -7.71 9.65 8.62
CA LEU A 119 -8.96 10.30 9.06
C LEU A 119 -9.59 9.64 10.29
N SER A 120 -9.56 8.32 10.34
CA SER A 120 -10.13 7.53 11.45
C SER A 120 -9.22 6.34 11.79
N LEU A 121 -8.13 6.61 12.53
CA LEU A 121 -7.16 5.57 12.89
C LEU A 121 -7.67 4.63 13.99
N LYS A 122 -8.32 5.18 15.03
CA LYS A 122 -8.72 4.37 16.19
C LYS A 122 -9.58 3.15 15.80
N PRO A 123 -10.64 3.26 14.99
CA PRO A 123 -11.43 2.10 14.55
C PRO A 123 -10.63 1.04 13.80
N LEU A 124 -9.55 1.42 13.11
CA LEU A 124 -8.64 0.49 12.42
C LEU A 124 -7.68 -0.19 13.39
N ILE A 125 -7.18 0.56 14.37
CA ILE A 125 -6.26 0.03 15.39
C ILE A 125 -6.98 -0.99 16.27
N ASP A 126 -8.21 -0.70 16.65
CA ASP A 126 -9.02 -1.55 17.52
C ASP A 126 -9.59 -2.79 16.79
N ASP A 127 -9.51 -2.87 15.45
CA ASP A 127 -10.04 -4.01 14.67
C ASP A 127 -9.03 -5.18 14.68
N GLU A 128 -9.38 -6.26 15.36
CA GLU A 128 -8.53 -7.45 15.51
C GLU A 128 -8.38 -8.26 14.20
N ASN A 129 -9.27 -8.05 13.24
CA ASN A 129 -9.23 -8.72 11.94
C ASN A 129 -8.32 -8.01 10.93
N LEU A 130 -7.79 -6.82 11.28
CA LEU A 130 -6.88 -6.05 10.45
C LEU A 130 -5.43 -6.26 10.88
N ASP A 131 -4.58 -6.70 9.95
CA ASP A 131 -3.17 -6.98 10.22
C ASP A 131 -2.29 -5.73 10.11
N ASN A 132 -2.56 -4.81 9.16
CA ASN A 132 -1.69 -3.65 8.92
C ASN A 132 -2.45 -2.41 8.46
N ILE A 133 -1.95 -1.24 8.86
CA ILE A 133 -2.43 0.08 8.43
C ILE A 133 -1.28 0.78 7.70
N SER A 134 -1.41 0.95 6.39
CA SER A 134 -0.50 1.76 5.59
C SER A 134 -0.94 3.22 5.66
N LEU A 135 -0.37 3.95 6.62
CA LEU A 135 -0.71 5.35 6.90
C LEU A 135 0.07 6.28 5.97
N SER A 136 -0.65 7.04 5.15
CA SER A 136 -0.09 8.00 4.20
C SER A 136 0.40 9.26 4.89
N ARG A 137 1.71 9.44 4.95
CA ARG A 137 2.37 10.66 5.42
C ARG A 137 3.55 10.96 4.49
N HIS A 138 3.65 12.15 3.90
CA HIS A 138 4.57 12.44 2.81
C HIS A 138 5.63 13.48 3.15
N THR A 139 5.60 14.01 4.37
CA THR A 139 6.57 14.98 4.90
C THR A 139 6.54 14.97 6.42
N VAL A 140 7.61 15.43 7.05
CA VAL A 140 7.71 15.59 8.52
C VAL A 140 6.89 16.79 9.01
N SER A 141 6.73 17.80 8.17
CA SER A 141 6.02 19.06 8.48
C SER A 141 4.50 18.89 8.35
N ASP A 142 3.75 19.22 9.41
CA ASP A 142 2.29 19.24 9.36
C ASP A 142 1.76 20.24 8.34
N LYS A 143 2.40 21.42 8.24
CA LYS A 143 2.02 22.45 7.27
C LYS A 143 2.11 21.93 5.84
N GLU A 144 3.26 21.37 5.47
CA GLU A 144 3.46 20.79 4.13
C GLU A 144 2.53 19.61 3.87
N GLN A 145 2.30 18.75 4.87
CA GLN A 145 1.39 17.63 4.77
C GLN A 145 -0.04 18.08 4.47
N PHE A 146 -0.51 19.16 5.11
CA PHE A 146 -1.82 19.75 4.84
C PHE A 146 -1.89 20.42 3.46
N GLU A 147 -0.81 21.06 3.02
CA GLU A 147 -0.72 21.63 1.68
C GLU A 147 -0.74 20.56 0.58
N LEU A 148 -0.05 19.44 0.78
CA LEU A 148 -0.03 18.30 -0.14
C LEU A 148 -1.38 17.58 -0.21
N SER A 149 -2.02 17.40 0.95
CA SER A 149 -3.30 16.67 1.04
C SER A 149 -4.53 17.51 0.73
N GLY A 150 -4.39 18.85 0.70
CA GLY A 150 -5.50 19.78 0.51
C GLY A 150 -6.51 19.78 1.64
N THR A 151 -6.15 19.28 2.84
CA THR A 151 -7.05 19.20 4.00
C THR A 151 -6.26 19.23 5.31
N LYS A 152 -6.92 19.72 6.38
CA LYS A 152 -6.46 19.61 7.76
C LYS A 152 -7.13 18.47 8.54
N SER A 153 -7.98 17.69 7.88
CA SER A 153 -8.71 16.55 8.48
C SER A 153 -7.90 15.26 8.54
N ILE A 154 -6.57 15.36 8.45
CA ILE A 154 -5.62 14.26 8.65
C ILE A 154 -4.81 14.51 9.91
N PRO A 155 -4.29 13.47 10.58
CA PRO A 155 -3.64 13.64 11.87
C PRO A 155 -2.34 14.45 11.75
N ARG A 156 -2.11 15.33 12.73
CA ARG A 156 -0.84 16.00 12.95
C ARG A 156 0.17 15.03 13.58
N ALA A 157 1.46 15.38 13.51
CA ALA A 157 2.52 14.59 14.11
C ALA A 157 2.27 14.28 15.59
N ILE A 158 1.86 15.30 16.37
CA ILE A 158 1.58 15.14 17.79
C ILE A 158 0.43 14.17 18.08
N GLU A 159 -0.55 14.08 17.19
CA GLU A 159 -1.69 13.16 17.31
C GLU A 159 -1.25 11.73 16.98
N LEU A 160 -0.29 11.56 16.06
CA LEU A 160 0.28 10.26 15.72
C LEU A 160 1.13 9.66 16.85
N MET A 161 1.74 10.48 17.70
CA MET A 161 2.50 10.01 18.86
C MET A 161 1.65 9.17 19.83
N ALA A 162 0.33 9.44 19.89
CA ALA A 162 -0.58 8.64 20.71
C ALA A 162 -0.68 7.17 20.25
N TYR A 163 -0.25 6.87 19.03
CA TYR A 163 -0.24 5.55 18.44
C TYR A 163 1.17 4.96 18.29
N GLY A 164 2.15 5.58 18.92
CA GLY A 164 3.53 5.09 18.96
C GLY A 164 3.60 3.69 19.56
N GLY A 165 4.36 2.81 18.92
CA GLY A 165 4.49 1.42 19.34
C GLY A 165 3.38 0.47 18.88
N VAL A 166 2.33 0.97 18.21
CA VAL A 166 1.31 0.12 17.59
C VAL A 166 1.92 -0.59 16.39
N ALA A 167 2.18 -1.89 16.54
CA ALA A 167 2.95 -2.70 15.59
C ALA A 167 2.32 -2.78 14.18
N LYS A 168 0.99 -2.61 14.08
CA LYS A 168 0.31 -2.68 12.79
C LYS A 168 0.34 -1.37 11.96
N ILE A 169 0.93 -0.28 12.49
CA ILE A 169 1.06 0.97 11.73
C ILE A 169 2.37 0.97 10.95
N HIS A 170 2.25 1.19 9.65
CA HIS A 170 3.31 1.37 8.69
C HIS A 170 3.17 2.75 8.03
N LEU A 171 4.22 3.57 8.01
CA LEU A 171 4.18 4.85 7.29
C LEU A 171 4.51 4.65 5.82
N THR A 172 3.70 5.23 4.95
CA THR A 172 3.97 5.30 3.52
C THR A 172 4.20 6.74 3.10
N CYS A 173 5.39 7.01 2.56
CA CYS A 173 5.83 8.30 2.06
C CYS A 173 6.01 8.26 0.55
N ASN A 174 5.30 9.08 -0.20
CA ASN A 174 5.63 9.35 -1.59
C ASN A 174 6.88 10.22 -1.65
N LEU A 175 7.85 9.83 -2.50
CA LEU A 175 9.00 10.66 -2.81
C LEU A 175 8.55 11.79 -3.74
N ILE A 176 8.70 13.02 -3.29
CA ILE A 176 8.21 14.21 -3.98
C ILE A 176 9.33 15.23 -3.98
N LYS A 177 9.74 15.67 -5.16
CA LYS A 177 10.77 16.69 -5.35
C LYS A 177 10.41 17.97 -4.59
N GLY A 178 11.37 18.49 -3.81
CA GLY A 178 11.16 19.64 -2.92
C GLY A 178 10.61 19.30 -1.52
N TYR A 179 10.27 18.01 -1.27
CA TYR A 179 9.80 17.53 0.04
C TYR A 179 10.72 16.43 0.59
N VAL A 180 10.46 15.18 0.28
CA VAL A 180 11.33 14.05 0.63
C VAL A 180 11.96 13.54 -0.67
N ASP A 181 13.14 14.07 -1.01
CA ASP A 181 13.77 13.93 -2.32
C ASP A 181 15.29 13.72 -2.29
N SER A 182 15.87 13.63 -1.09
CA SER A 182 17.30 13.39 -0.92
C SER A 182 17.58 12.43 0.21
N SER A 183 18.83 11.95 0.30
CA SER A 183 19.30 11.09 1.39
C SER A 183 19.06 11.74 2.76
N GLU A 184 19.37 13.01 2.90
CA GLU A 184 19.21 13.79 4.12
C GLU A 184 17.74 13.89 4.53
N LYS A 185 16.85 14.14 3.56
CA LYS A 185 15.41 14.21 3.79
C LYS A 185 14.79 12.84 4.14
N ILE A 186 15.30 11.77 3.57
CA ILE A 186 14.90 10.41 3.95
C ILE A 186 15.32 10.11 5.39
N ILE A 187 16.57 10.47 5.76
CA ILE A 187 17.05 10.30 7.14
C ILE A 187 16.20 11.13 8.11
N GLU A 188 15.94 12.41 7.80
CA GLU A 188 15.05 13.28 8.59
C GLU A 188 13.67 12.61 8.79
N TYR A 189 13.13 12.01 7.73
CA TYR A 189 11.85 11.31 7.80
C TYR A 189 11.92 10.03 8.65
N LEU A 190 13.01 9.27 8.59
CA LEU A 190 13.21 8.07 9.40
C LEU A 190 13.37 8.44 10.89
N GLU A 191 14.11 9.50 11.21
CA GLU A 191 14.21 10.02 12.59
C GLU A 191 12.84 10.52 13.11
N PHE A 192 12.07 11.18 12.24
CA PHE A 192 10.70 11.56 12.55
C PHE A 192 9.83 10.32 12.84
N ALA A 193 9.88 9.28 12.01
CA ALA A 193 9.14 8.03 12.24
C ALA A 193 9.53 7.37 13.57
N ALA A 194 10.83 7.33 13.88
CA ALA A 194 11.33 6.84 15.17
C ALA A 194 10.77 7.67 16.35
N SER A 195 10.72 9.01 16.22
CA SER A 195 10.16 9.90 17.25
C SER A 195 8.67 9.66 17.52
N LEU A 196 7.95 9.18 16.51
CA LEU A 196 6.55 8.72 16.63
C LEU A 196 6.42 7.30 17.20
N GLY A 197 7.53 6.56 17.37
CA GLY A 197 7.51 5.15 17.76
C GLY A 197 7.09 4.21 16.63
N ILE A 198 7.21 4.62 15.37
CA ILE A 198 6.87 3.82 14.18
C ILE A 198 8.17 3.39 13.50
N TYR A 199 8.34 2.08 13.32
CA TYR A 199 9.59 1.46 12.89
C TYR A 199 9.47 0.67 11.58
N ASP A 200 8.41 0.91 10.83
CA ASP A 200 8.19 0.35 9.50
C ASP A 200 7.78 1.49 8.55
N VAL A 201 8.57 1.71 7.47
CA VAL A 201 8.41 2.85 6.58
C VAL A 201 8.57 2.42 5.12
N GLY A 202 7.69 2.89 4.25
CA GLY A 202 7.79 2.70 2.81
C GLY A 202 7.96 4.00 2.06
N PHE A 203 9.02 4.10 1.24
CA PHE A 203 9.19 5.18 0.28
C PHE A 203 8.72 4.73 -1.09
N VAL A 204 7.85 5.50 -1.72
CA VAL A 204 7.20 5.14 -2.98
C VAL A 204 7.39 6.25 -4.00
N SER A 205 7.92 5.93 -5.18
CA SER A 205 8.00 6.90 -6.28
C SER A 205 6.60 7.29 -6.74
N LEU A 206 6.42 8.55 -7.14
CA LEU A 206 5.15 9.03 -7.68
C LEU A 206 4.80 8.28 -8.98
N MET A 207 3.55 7.90 -9.12
CA MET A 207 3.01 7.52 -10.42
C MET A 207 2.80 8.78 -11.26
N GLN A 208 3.26 8.79 -12.51
CA GLN A 208 3.12 9.94 -13.42
C GLN A 208 1.70 10.01 -14.02
N ILE A 209 0.70 10.23 -13.16
CA ILE A 209 -0.73 10.20 -13.51
C ILE A 209 -1.33 11.59 -13.74
N ASN A 210 -0.66 12.64 -13.30
CA ASN A 210 -1.08 14.03 -13.51
C ASN A 210 0.13 14.97 -13.60
N LYS A 211 -0.10 16.24 -13.99
CA LYS A 211 0.96 17.25 -14.15
C LYS A 211 1.80 17.47 -12.89
N PHE A 212 1.20 17.39 -11.70
CA PHE A 212 1.95 17.50 -10.46
C PHE A 212 2.93 16.33 -10.31
N CYS A 213 2.46 15.11 -10.54
CA CYS A 213 3.30 13.93 -10.47
C CYS A 213 4.44 13.94 -11.48
N GLU A 214 4.20 14.42 -12.71
CA GLU A 214 5.23 14.56 -13.73
C GLU A 214 6.29 15.59 -13.34
N GLN A 215 5.87 16.74 -12.82
CA GLN A 215 6.78 17.84 -12.42
C GLN A 215 7.62 17.51 -11.18
N TYR A 216 7.04 16.81 -10.21
CA TYR A 216 7.64 16.54 -8.91
C TYR A 216 8.10 15.10 -8.74
N HIS A 217 8.15 14.33 -9.82
CA HIS A 217 8.68 12.97 -9.81
C HIS A 217 10.16 12.94 -9.48
N ILE A 218 10.55 11.93 -8.70
CA ILE A 218 11.94 11.56 -8.44
C ILE A 218 12.03 10.04 -8.37
N ASP A 219 13.07 9.49 -8.97
CA ASP A 219 13.41 8.09 -8.84
C ASP A 219 14.22 7.85 -7.57
N PHE A 220 13.91 6.79 -6.85
CA PHE A 220 14.67 6.41 -5.65
C PHE A 220 16.12 6.08 -5.99
N ASP A 221 16.40 5.58 -7.19
CA ASP A 221 17.76 5.25 -7.65
C ASP A 221 18.65 6.49 -7.80
N ASP A 222 18.06 7.69 -7.93
CA ASP A 222 18.79 8.96 -7.96
C ASP A 222 19.28 9.39 -6.55
N ILE A 223 18.78 8.71 -5.50
CA ILE A 223 19.12 9.00 -4.12
C ILE A 223 20.27 8.11 -3.66
N ILE A 224 21.43 8.72 -3.43
CA ILE A 224 22.63 8.02 -2.99
C ILE A 224 22.77 8.14 -1.47
N PHE A 225 22.70 7.01 -0.77
CA PHE A 225 22.95 6.96 0.67
C PHE A 225 24.46 6.87 0.96
N LYS A 226 24.97 7.83 1.74
CA LYS A 226 26.34 7.84 2.26
C LYS A 226 26.40 7.55 3.76
N ASP A 227 25.25 7.59 4.44
CA ASP A 227 25.15 7.34 5.88
C ASP A 227 25.31 5.85 6.19
N GLN A 228 26.32 5.53 7.03
CA GLN A 228 26.63 4.15 7.42
C GLN A 228 25.55 3.49 8.28
N ARG A 229 24.61 4.27 8.82
CA ARG A 229 23.46 3.76 9.57
C ARG A 229 22.40 3.12 8.66
N ILE A 230 22.51 3.33 7.34
CA ILE A 230 21.64 2.73 6.33
C ILE A 230 22.34 1.52 5.73
N VAL A 231 21.74 0.35 5.92
CA VAL A 231 22.22 -0.90 5.36
C VAL A 231 21.18 -1.47 4.40
N CYS A 232 21.57 -1.68 3.14
CA CYS A 232 20.74 -2.38 2.18
C CYS A 232 20.68 -3.87 2.55
N ASN A 233 19.49 -4.38 2.76
CA ASN A 233 19.31 -5.81 2.99
C ASN A 233 19.29 -6.53 1.63
N LYS A 234 20.46 -7.07 1.24
CA LYS A 234 20.66 -7.73 -0.05
C LYS A 234 19.85 -9.01 -0.20
N GLU A 235 19.54 -9.69 0.89
CA GLU A 235 18.76 -10.94 0.88
C GLU A 235 17.33 -10.71 0.38
N TRP A 236 16.84 -9.47 0.51
CA TRP A 236 15.48 -9.09 0.17
C TRP A 236 15.40 -8.19 -1.06
N SER A 237 16.49 -8.01 -1.78
CA SER A 237 16.54 -7.14 -2.95
C SER A 237 16.61 -7.96 -4.23
N TYR A 238 15.57 -7.91 -5.06
CA TYR A 238 15.48 -8.62 -6.33
C TYR A 238 16.19 -7.83 -7.43
N LYS A 239 17.42 -8.23 -7.74
CA LYS A 239 18.26 -7.50 -8.72
C LYS A 239 17.73 -7.54 -10.15
N ASP A 240 17.01 -8.60 -10.53
CA ASP A 240 16.71 -8.87 -11.93
C ASP A 240 15.24 -8.65 -12.33
N VAL A 241 14.36 -8.39 -11.38
CA VAL A 241 12.91 -8.30 -11.63
C VAL A 241 12.35 -6.91 -11.36
N CYS A 242 12.80 -6.23 -10.32
CA CYS A 242 12.40 -4.87 -10.02
C CYS A 242 13.51 -4.09 -9.30
N LYS A 243 13.43 -2.76 -9.34
CA LYS A 243 14.36 -1.86 -8.65
C LYS A 243 14.02 -1.63 -7.17
N CYS A 244 12.98 -2.27 -6.65
CA CYS A 244 12.58 -2.17 -5.25
C CYS A 244 13.66 -2.76 -4.34
N LYS A 245 13.94 -2.10 -3.22
CA LYS A 245 14.99 -2.50 -2.28
C LYS A 245 14.47 -2.40 -0.85
N ASN A 246 15.01 -3.24 0.04
CA ASN A 246 14.78 -3.17 1.47
C ASN A 246 16.04 -2.72 2.20
N PHE A 247 15.85 -1.94 3.25
CA PHE A 247 16.89 -1.34 4.03
C PHE A 247 16.60 -1.46 5.53
N LEU A 248 17.68 -1.37 6.29
CA LEU A 248 17.65 -1.18 7.73
C LEU A 248 18.28 0.17 8.06
N TYR A 249 17.71 0.89 9.02
CA TYR A 249 18.25 2.14 9.52
C TYR A 249 18.27 2.12 11.05
N LEU A 250 19.41 2.53 11.63
CA LEU A 250 19.56 2.69 13.07
C LEU A 250 19.41 4.18 13.43
N PRO A 251 18.30 4.59 14.09
CA PRO A 251 18.10 5.97 14.51
C PRO A 251 19.14 6.46 15.51
N GLU A 252 19.39 7.77 15.54
CA GLU A 252 20.32 8.39 16.49
C GLU A 252 19.87 8.22 17.94
N LYS A 253 18.56 8.32 18.15
CA LYS A 253 17.95 8.15 19.47
C LYS A 253 17.12 6.88 19.49
N GLY A 254 17.57 5.89 20.26
CA GLY A 254 16.85 4.63 20.43
C GLY A 254 17.65 3.42 19.95
N ASN A 255 17.23 2.24 20.42
CA ASN A 255 17.89 0.97 20.11
C ASN A 255 17.10 0.12 19.11
N LYS A 256 16.02 0.67 18.54
CA LYS A 256 15.15 -0.08 17.65
C LYS A 256 15.41 0.29 16.21
N VAL A 257 15.75 -0.70 15.40
CA VAL A 257 16.00 -0.56 13.98
C VAL A 257 14.70 -0.28 13.24
N ILE A 258 14.73 0.70 12.34
CA ILE A 258 13.65 0.92 11.37
C ILE A 258 13.90 0.03 10.17
N LYS A 259 12.87 -0.73 9.78
CA LYS A 259 12.81 -1.38 8.48
C LYS A 259 12.20 -0.40 7.49
N PHE A 260 12.88 -0.15 6.38
CA PHE A 260 12.27 0.64 5.33
C PHE A 260 12.55 0.05 3.96
N TYR A 261 11.68 0.39 3.03
CA TYR A 261 11.80 -0.06 1.64
C TYR A 261 11.61 1.09 0.66
N SER A 262 12.22 0.95 -0.50
CA SER A 262 11.88 1.73 -1.68
C SER A 262 10.98 0.91 -2.60
N ARG A 263 9.83 1.45 -2.97
CA ARG A 263 8.97 0.88 -3.98
C ARG A 263 9.03 1.70 -5.25
N TYR A 264 9.53 1.07 -6.29
CA TYR A 264 9.54 1.63 -7.63
C TYR A 264 8.17 1.42 -8.28
N ARG A 265 7.57 2.48 -8.81
CA ARG A 265 6.35 2.37 -9.62
C ARG A 265 6.75 2.15 -11.07
N CYS A 266 6.87 0.90 -11.49
CA CYS A 266 7.17 0.57 -12.87
C CYS A 266 6.09 1.14 -13.81
N LYS A 267 6.49 1.84 -14.88
CA LYS A 267 5.56 2.30 -15.93
C LYS A 267 4.79 1.13 -16.57
N ASN A 268 5.37 -0.07 -16.54
CA ASN A 268 4.79 -1.30 -17.06
C ASN A 268 4.23 -2.16 -15.90
N GLU A 269 3.29 -1.63 -15.11
CA GLU A 269 2.53 -2.45 -14.13
C GLU A 269 1.77 -3.63 -14.79
N VAL A 270 1.72 -3.66 -16.12
CA VAL A 270 1.19 -4.77 -16.92
C VAL A 270 1.89 -6.10 -16.60
N GLU A 271 3.09 -6.09 -16.03
CA GLU A 271 3.86 -7.32 -15.74
C GLU A 271 3.75 -7.80 -14.28
N SER A 272 3.16 -7.05 -13.36
CA SER A 272 2.84 -7.63 -12.05
C SER A 272 1.53 -8.40 -12.12
N ARG A 273 1.58 -9.51 -12.83
CA ARG A 273 0.45 -10.41 -13.14
C ARG A 273 -0.23 -11.03 -11.92
N SER A 274 0.29 -10.76 -10.72
CA SER A 274 -0.26 -11.24 -9.46
C SER A 274 -1.12 -10.21 -8.71
N ASN A 275 -1.31 -8.99 -9.24
CA ASN A 275 -2.12 -7.96 -8.61
C ASN A 275 -3.44 -7.75 -9.34
N TYR A 276 -4.53 -7.99 -8.66
CA TYR A 276 -5.89 -7.81 -9.16
C TYR A 276 -6.63 -6.76 -8.34
N ILE A 277 -7.72 -6.24 -8.89
CA ILE A 277 -8.53 -5.22 -8.24
C ILE A 277 -9.98 -5.63 -8.25
N PHE A 278 -10.60 -5.61 -7.09
CA PHE A 278 -12.05 -5.55 -6.96
C PHE A 278 -12.45 -4.07 -6.87
N ASP A 279 -13.11 -3.56 -7.91
CA ASP A 279 -13.46 -2.14 -8.04
C ASP A 279 -14.72 -1.72 -7.27
N GLY A 280 -15.23 -2.60 -6.43
CA GLY A 280 -16.48 -2.49 -5.70
C GLY A 280 -17.60 -3.32 -6.31
N LYS A 281 -17.47 -3.74 -7.56
CA LYS A 281 -18.48 -4.51 -8.31
C LYS A 281 -17.90 -5.63 -9.15
N TYR A 282 -16.72 -5.45 -9.73
CA TYR A 282 -16.08 -6.38 -10.66
C TYR A 282 -14.63 -6.65 -10.27
N LEU A 283 -14.17 -7.86 -10.55
CA LEU A 283 -12.75 -8.19 -10.52
C LEU A 283 -12.10 -7.74 -11.82
N ARG A 284 -10.97 -7.02 -11.72
CA ARG A 284 -10.21 -6.50 -12.88
C ARG A 284 -8.75 -6.90 -12.81
N SER A 285 -8.11 -6.93 -13.98
CA SER A 285 -6.69 -7.27 -14.11
C SER A 285 -5.74 -6.24 -13.45
N ASN A 286 -6.14 -4.99 -13.37
CA ASN A 286 -5.42 -3.88 -12.73
C ASN A 286 -6.34 -2.66 -12.56
N PHE A 287 -5.81 -1.52 -12.06
CA PHE A 287 -6.54 -0.25 -12.00
C PHE A 287 -6.87 0.26 -13.40
N GLY A 288 -8.17 0.25 -13.76
CA GLY A 288 -8.65 0.58 -15.12
C GLY A 288 -8.53 -0.54 -16.14
N GLY A 289 -8.09 -1.73 -15.72
CA GLY A 289 -7.95 -2.90 -16.59
C GLY A 289 -9.25 -3.60 -16.94
N SER A 290 -9.12 -4.67 -17.74
CA SER A 290 -10.25 -5.48 -18.21
C SER A 290 -11.00 -6.13 -17.05
N ILE A 291 -12.33 -6.25 -17.19
CA ILE A 291 -13.18 -7.02 -16.28
C ILE A 291 -12.87 -8.51 -16.50
N LEU A 292 -12.57 -9.19 -15.41
CA LEU A 292 -12.27 -10.62 -15.38
C LEU A 292 -13.45 -11.45 -14.83
N TYR A 293 -14.27 -10.79 -13.94
CA TYR A 293 -15.41 -11.41 -13.31
C TYR A 293 -16.47 -10.39 -12.90
#